data_90be5fb763b661a43fa3e714253ea500
#
_entry.id   90be5fb763b661a43fa3e714253ea500
#
_cell.length_a   1.000
_cell.length_b   1.000
_cell.length_c   1.000
_cell.angle_alpha   90.00
_cell.angle_beta   90.00
_cell.angle_gamma   90.00
#
_symmetry.space_group_name_H-M   'P 1'
#
loop_
_entity.id
_entity.type
_entity.pdbx_description
1 polymer ?
#
loop_
_entity_poly.entity_id
_entity_poly.type
_entity_poly.pdbx_seq_one_letter_code
_entity_poly.pdbx_strand_id
1 'polypeptide(L)'
;IATLVSGGKHYPAHLLKNVKSYDNSEIIATGDTEPLNTLNISDSTLQAVKKGMLGYTTNGGSVAGPFQNCVVSAGAKTGTAQIGGSMKNGVFVAFAPYDEPEIAVALVLEKADAGAVLATTAVDIINAYFDREDTASILPENQLIP
;
A
#
# COMPACT_ATOMS: atom_id res chain seq x y z
N ILE A 1 6.07 -4.84 -2.47
CA ILE A 1 6.08 -4.12 -1.18
C ILE A 1 5.46 -4.98 -0.08
N ALA A 2 4.31 -5.61 -0.28
CA ALA A 2 3.65 -6.46 0.71
C ALA A 2 4.62 -7.54 1.26
N THR A 3 5.36 -8.21 0.39
CA THR A 3 6.37 -9.23 0.79
C THR A 3 7.45 -8.68 1.73
N LEU A 4 7.89 -7.43 1.52
CA LEU A 4 8.88 -6.77 2.39
C LEU A 4 8.33 -6.58 3.80
N VAL A 5 7.10 -6.09 3.92
CA VAL A 5 6.51 -5.73 5.21
C VAL A 5 5.88 -6.90 5.95
N SER A 6 5.64 -8.03 5.28
CA SER A 6 5.16 -9.27 5.89
C SER A 6 6.28 -10.24 6.31
N GLY A 7 7.51 -9.74 6.47
CA GLY A 7 8.65 -10.58 6.89
C GLY A 7 9.13 -11.55 5.80
N GLY A 8 9.03 -11.18 4.53
CA GLY A 8 9.44 -12.00 3.41
C GLY A 8 8.38 -12.97 2.90
N LYS A 9 7.19 -13.01 3.48
CA LYS A 9 6.08 -13.85 3.02
C LYS A 9 5.49 -13.30 1.72
N HIS A 10 5.48 -14.11 0.69
CA HIS A 10 4.93 -13.75 -0.62
C HIS A 10 3.55 -14.39 -0.78
N TYR A 11 2.51 -13.57 -0.82
CA TYR A 11 1.12 -13.98 -1.00
C TYR A 11 0.69 -13.88 -2.46
N PRO A 12 -0.27 -14.72 -2.91
CA PRO A 12 -0.87 -14.56 -4.23
C PRO A 12 -1.62 -13.24 -4.32
N ALA A 13 -1.50 -12.57 -5.48
CA ALA A 13 -2.32 -11.39 -5.75
C ALA A 13 -3.75 -11.83 -6.11
N HIS A 14 -4.74 -11.37 -5.36
CA HIS A 14 -6.15 -11.69 -5.58
C HIS A 14 -7.06 -10.51 -5.22
N LEU A 15 -8.26 -10.49 -5.78
CA LEU A 15 -9.28 -9.48 -5.50
C LEU A 15 -10.35 -9.99 -4.52
N LEU A 16 -10.52 -11.31 -4.43
CA LEU A 16 -11.52 -11.91 -3.56
C LEU A 16 -11.05 -11.88 -2.10
N LYS A 17 -11.74 -11.12 -1.26
CA LYS A 17 -11.53 -11.15 0.20
C LYS A 17 -12.35 -12.26 0.84
N ASN A 18 -13.66 -12.25 0.65
CA ASN A 18 -14.56 -13.28 1.11
C ASN A 18 -15.86 -13.29 0.29
N VAL A 19 -16.59 -14.39 0.36
CA VAL A 19 -17.96 -14.55 -0.11
C VAL A 19 -18.82 -14.71 1.12
N LYS A 20 -19.87 -13.89 1.23
CA LYS A 20 -20.85 -13.94 2.32
C LYS A 20 -22.16 -14.53 1.87
N SER A 21 -22.95 -15.04 2.82
CA SER A 21 -24.36 -15.38 2.60
C SER A 21 -25.16 -14.15 2.17
N TYR A 22 -26.34 -14.35 1.58
CA TYR A 22 -27.20 -13.26 1.11
C TYR A 22 -27.55 -12.25 2.20
N ASP A 23 -27.74 -12.73 3.43
CA ASP A 23 -28.06 -11.93 4.62
C ASP A 23 -26.81 -11.41 5.36
N ASN A 24 -25.62 -11.62 4.81
CA ASN A 24 -24.31 -11.28 5.40
C ASN A 24 -24.00 -11.94 6.76
N SER A 25 -24.77 -12.93 7.19
CA SER A 25 -24.61 -13.57 8.50
C SER A 25 -23.44 -14.54 8.54
N GLU A 26 -23.04 -15.11 7.39
CA GLU A 26 -22.00 -16.14 7.31
C GLU A 26 -20.98 -15.83 6.20
N ILE A 27 -19.73 -16.20 6.45
CA ILE A 27 -18.68 -16.22 5.43
C ILE A 27 -18.69 -17.62 4.79
N ILE A 28 -19.14 -17.72 3.53
CA ILE A 28 -19.23 -18.97 2.77
C ILE A 28 -17.86 -19.42 2.28
N ALA A 29 -17.01 -18.47 1.86
CA ALA A 29 -15.66 -18.73 1.39
C ALA A 29 -14.76 -17.52 1.64
N THR A 30 -13.46 -17.77 1.85
CA THR A 30 -12.43 -16.74 1.93
C THR A 30 -11.49 -16.85 0.73
N GLY A 31 -10.89 -15.71 0.34
CA GLY A 31 -9.76 -15.71 -0.59
C GLY A 31 -8.56 -16.47 0.00
N ASP A 32 -7.61 -16.80 -0.84
CA ASP A 32 -6.39 -17.49 -0.42
C ASP A 32 -5.54 -16.56 0.47
N THR A 33 -5.30 -17.00 1.70
CA THR A 33 -4.52 -16.27 2.71
C THR A 33 -3.17 -16.93 3.01
N GLU A 34 -2.87 -18.07 2.37
CA GLU A 34 -1.61 -18.77 2.58
C GLU A 34 -0.52 -18.18 1.68
N PRO A 35 0.71 -18.02 2.19
CA PRO A 35 1.81 -17.55 1.37
C PRO A 35 2.23 -18.60 0.35
N LEU A 36 2.46 -18.19 -0.89
CA LEU A 36 3.03 -19.04 -1.94
C LEU A 36 4.43 -19.54 -1.57
N ASN A 37 5.20 -18.68 -0.94
CA ASN A 37 6.54 -18.98 -0.42
C ASN A 37 6.98 -17.91 0.60
N THR A 38 8.08 -18.19 1.28
CA THR A 38 8.76 -17.22 2.16
C THR A 38 10.20 -17.07 1.69
N LEU A 39 10.60 -15.82 1.45
CA LEU A 39 11.96 -15.49 1.03
C LEU A 39 12.92 -15.67 2.21
N ASN A 40 14.06 -16.31 1.96
CA ASN A 40 15.12 -16.47 2.96
C ASN A 40 15.95 -15.18 3.05
N ILE A 41 15.40 -14.17 3.72
CA ILE A 41 16.04 -12.87 3.95
C ILE A 41 16.13 -12.65 5.45
N SER A 42 17.30 -12.20 5.94
CA SER A 42 17.45 -11.90 7.37
C SER A 42 16.59 -10.71 7.80
N ASP A 43 16.09 -10.74 9.03
CA ASP A 43 15.33 -9.63 9.61
C ASP A 43 16.14 -8.33 9.58
N SER A 44 17.44 -8.39 9.82
CA SER A 44 18.32 -7.21 9.76
C SER A 44 18.35 -6.57 8.38
N THR A 45 18.29 -7.36 7.31
CA THR A 45 18.21 -6.86 5.94
C THR A 45 16.85 -6.21 5.67
N LEU A 46 15.76 -6.86 6.07
CA LEU A 46 14.41 -6.30 5.94
C LEU A 46 14.29 -4.97 6.69
N GLN A 47 14.79 -4.91 7.94
CA GLN A 47 14.77 -3.68 8.74
C GLN A 47 15.64 -2.58 8.13
N ALA A 48 16.80 -2.90 7.56
CA ALA A 48 17.66 -1.92 6.90
C ALA A 48 16.95 -1.28 5.71
N VAL A 49 16.25 -2.08 4.88
CA VAL A 49 15.46 -1.58 3.75
C VAL A 49 14.30 -0.71 4.23
N LYS A 50 13.51 -1.19 5.21
CA LYS A 50 12.41 -0.43 5.80
C LYS A 50 12.88 0.92 6.35
N LYS A 51 14.02 0.93 7.08
CA LYS A 51 14.62 2.17 7.61
C LYS A 51 15.02 3.16 6.51
N GLY A 52 15.58 2.67 5.39
CA GLY A 52 15.86 3.50 4.23
C GLY A 52 14.58 4.10 3.62
N MET A 53 13.49 3.32 3.58
CA MET A 53 12.18 3.78 3.10
C MET A 53 11.54 4.81 4.06
N LEU A 54 11.71 4.69 5.37
CA LEU A 54 11.30 5.70 6.33
C LEU A 54 12.09 7.00 6.14
N GLY A 55 13.41 6.93 5.97
CA GLY A 55 14.25 8.10 5.70
C GLY A 55 13.83 8.86 4.44
N TYR A 56 13.16 8.20 3.50
CA TYR A 56 12.67 8.82 2.28
C TYR A 56 11.44 9.71 2.50
N THR A 57 10.63 9.42 3.52
CA THR A 57 9.39 10.12 3.89
C THR A 57 9.56 11.11 5.05
N THR A 58 10.68 11.04 5.77
CA THR A 58 10.97 11.90 6.93
C THR A 58 11.83 13.10 6.55
N ASN A 59 12.11 13.99 7.53
CA ASN A 59 12.87 15.23 7.32
C ASN A 59 14.18 14.99 6.57
N GLY A 60 14.35 15.72 5.46
CA GLY A 60 15.49 15.58 4.54
C GLY A 60 15.28 14.54 3.43
N GLY A 61 14.22 13.74 3.48
CA GLY A 61 13.86 12.80 2.43
C GLY A 61 13.18 13.48 1.25
N SER A 62 13.32 12.88 0.06
CA SER A 62 12.87 13.49 -1.21
C SER A 62 11.36 13.66 -1.31
N VAL A 63 10.57 12.93 -0.53
CA VAL A 63 9.09 13.04 -0.49
C VAL A 63 8.57 13.42 0.89
N ALA A 64 9.43 13.95 1.78
CA ALA A 64 9.07 14.34 3.13
C ALA A 64 7.91 15.36 3.17
N GLY A 65 7.84 16.31 2.20
CA GLY A 65 6.80 17.33 2.15
C GLY A 65 5.39 16.75 2.16
N PRO A 66 4.97 15.95 1.17
CA PRO A 66 3.67 15.29 1.16
C PRO A 66 3.39 14.46 2.42
N PHE A 67 4.39 13.73 2.94
CA PHE A 67 4.24 12.85 4.10
C PHE A 67 4.11 13.57 5.44
N GLN A 68 4.32 14.90 5.51
CA GLN A 68 3.97 15.70 6.70
C GLN A 68 2.47 15.67 7.01
N ASN A 69 1.63 15.43 6.01
CA ASN A 69 0.17 15.34 6.15
C ASN A 69 -0.32 13.89 6.33
N CYS A 70 0.58 12.92 6.44
CA CYS A 70 0.21 11.53 6.66
C CYS A 70 -0.13 11.32 8.14
N VAL A 71 -1.31 10.73 8.42
CA VAL A 71 -1.82 10.54 9.81
C VAL A 71 -1.01 9.53 10.62
N VAL A 72 -0.22 8.70 9.95
CA VAL A 72 0.67 7.70 10.58
C VAL A 72 2.05 7.73 9.94
N SER A 73 3.06 7.22 10.64
CA SER A 73 4.41 7.05 10.08
C SER A 73 4.38 6.07 8.90
N ALA A 74 5.12 6.36 7.85
CA ALA A 74 5.12 5.52 6.66
C ALA A 74 6.52 5.41 6.04
N GLY A 75 6.77 4.31 5.35
CA GLY A 75 7.95 4.14 4.50
C GLY A 75 7.55 4.14 3.03
N ALA A 76 8.35 4.77 2.17
CA ALA A 76 8.07 4.84 0.74
C ALA A 76 9.32 4.71 -0.14
N LYS A 77 9.10 4.44 -1.42
CA LYS A 77 10.13 4.46 -2.46
C LYS A 77 9.52 4.79 -3.81
N THR A 78 10.22 5.64 -4.55
CA THR A 78 9.89 5.94 -5.95
C THR A 78 10.65 5.03 -6.91
N GLY A 79 10.08 4.85 -8.07
CA GLY A 79 10.72 4.28 -9.24
C GLY A 79 10.39 5.11 -10.48
N THR A 80 11.25 5.01 -11.49
CA THR A 80 11.00 5.58 -12.81
C THR A 80 11.39 4.53 -13.84
N ALA A 81 10.39 4.02 -14.55
CA ALA A 81 10.57 3.01 -15.58
C ALA A 81 10.63 3.66 -16.96
N GLN A 82 11.71 3.48 -17.68
CA GLN A 82 11.87 3.94 -19.06
C GLN A 82 11.16 2.98 -20.01
N ILE A 83 10.25 3.48 -20.86
CA ILE A 83 9.40 2.65 -21.73
C ILE A 83 9.66 2.86 -23.23
N GLY A 84 10.69 3.63 -23.58
CA GLY A 84 11.14 3.88 -24.95
C GLY A 84 11.24 5.37 -25.27
N GLY A 85 12.28 5.75 -26.00
CA GLY A 85 12.59 7.15 -26.25
C GLY A 85 12.75 7.94 -24.96
N SER A 86 12.10 9.09 -24.86
CA SER A 86 12.07 9.93 -23.65
C SER A 86 10.92 9.61 -22.68
N MET A 87 10.05 8.66 -23.04
CA MET A 87 8.87 8.32 -22.23
C MET A 87 9.23 7.49 -21.00
N LYS A 88 8.63 7.84 -19.87
CA LYS A 88 8.83 7.18 -18.59
C LYS A 88 7.49 6.91 -17.91
N ASN A 89 7.44 5.89 -17.08
CA ASN A 89 6.36 5.68 -16.12
C ASN A 89 6.87 5.98 -14.71
N GLY A 90 6.10 6.76 -13.96
CA GLY A 90 6.33 6.97 -12.54
C GLY A 90 5.80 5.78 -11.74
N VAL A 91 6.62 5.26 -10.83
CA VAL A 91 6.23 4.18 -9.91
C VAL A 91 6.43 4.68 -8.48
N PHE A 92 5.49 4.40 -7.63
CA PHE A 92 5.56 4.73 -6.20
C PHE A 92 5.05 3.57 -5.38
N VAL A 93 5.78 3.22 -4.32
CA VAL A 93 5.33 2.24 -3.34
C VAL A 93 5.45 2.81 -1.94
N ALA A 94 4.48 2.49 -1.08
CA ALA A 94 4.50 2.89 0.32
C ALA A 94 3.90 1.79 1.19
N PHE A 95 4.18 1.87 2.49
CA PHE A 95 3.52 1.06 3.51
C PHE A 95 3.34 1.89 4.79
N ALA A 96 2.31 1.59 5.54
CA ALA A 96 1.96 2.29 6.78
C ALA A 96 1.14 1.39 7.73
N PRO A 97 1.22 1.61 9.08
CA PRO A 97 2.25 2.37 9.79
C PRO A 97 3.65 1.78 9.61
N TYR A 98 4.69 2.54 9.91
CA TYR A 98 6.06 2.05 9.76
C TYR A 98 6.39 0.86 10.67
N ASP A 99 5.97 0.95 11.93
CA ASP A 99 6.31 -0.05 12.95
C ASP A 99 5.52 -1.35 12.73
N GLU A 100 4.19 -1.25 12.56
CA GLU A 100 3.27 -2.36 12.33
C GLU A 100 2.47 -2.14 11.05
N PRO A 101 3.02 -2.49 9.88
CA PRO A 101 2.36 -2.22 8.60
C PRO A 101 1.01 -2.93 8.43
N GLU A 102 -0.04 -2.15 8.17
CA GLU A 102 -1.39 -2.61 7.91
C GLU A 102 -1.80 -2.45 6.45
N ILE A 103 -1.22 -1.46 5.77
CA ILE A 103 -1.47 -1.19 4.35
C ILE A 103 -0.18 -1.11 3.55
N ALA A 104 -0.19 -1.69 2.37
CA ALA A 104 0.82 -1.53 1.34
C ALA A 104 0.18 -0.93 0.08
N VAL A 105 0.77 0.15 -0.42
CA VAL A 105 0.28 0.90 -1.59
C VAL A 105 1.29 0.77 -2.72
N ALA A 106 0.81 0.50 -3.94
CA ALA A 106 1.60 0.53 -5.15
C ALA A 106 0.86 1.33 -6.22
N LEU A 107 1.52 2.34 -6.76
CA LEU A 107 0.97 3.24 -7.75
C LEU A 107 1.86 3.27 -9.00
N VAL A 108 1.24 3.32 -10.15
CA VAL A 108 1.90 3.50 -11.44
C VAL A 108 1.17 4.63 -12.19
N LEU A 109 1.93 5.58 -12.70
CA LEU A 109 1.42 6.63 -13.58
C LEU A 109 2.17 6.56 -14.92
N GLU A 110 1.43 6.26 -15.95
CA GLU A 110 1.99 6.22 -17.31
C GLU A 110 2.38 7.63 -17.79
N LYS A 111 3.46 7.70 -18.56
CA LYS A 111 3.96 8.94 -19.17
C LYS A 111 4.23 10.05 -18.13
N ALA A 112 4.70 9.69 -16.96
CA ALA A 112 5.09 10.61 -15.91
C ALA A 112 6.61 10.82 -15.89
N ASP A 113 7.05 12.03 -15.57
CA ASP A 113 8.48 12.35 -15.51
C ASP A 113 9.19 11.66 -14.33
N ALA A 114 8.49 11.49 -13.20
CA ALA A 114 9.04 10.84 -12.01
C ALA A 114 7.94 10.27 -11.11
N GLY A 115 8.26 9.19 -10.38
CA GLY A 115 7.33 8.58 -9.42
C GLY A 115 7.01 9.47 -8.21
N ALA A 116 7.83 10.49 -7.91
CA ALA A 116 7.62 11.38 -6.77
C ALA A 116 6.29 12.18 -6.84
N VAL A 117 5.75 12.42 -8.03
CA VAL A 117 4.45 13.09 -8.22
C VAL A 117 3.29 12.31 -7.60
N LEU A 118 3.46 11.01 -7.35
CA LEU A 118 2.47 10.12 -6.75
C LEU A 118 2.47 10.15 -5.21
N ALA A 119 3.39 10.89 -4.58
CA ALA A 119 3.54 10.88 -3.13
C ALA A 119 2.29 11.41 -2.41
N THR A 120 1.67 12.48 -2.91
CA THR A 120 0.43 13.02 -2.34
C THR A 120 -0.71 12.02 -2.45
N THR A 121 -0.90 11.41 -3.63
CA THR A 121 -1.92 10.36 -3.83
C THR A 121 -1.72 9.18 -2.89
N ALA A 122 -0.46 8.77 -2.64
CA ALA A 122 -0.18 7.70 -1.69
C ALA A 122 -0.57 8.09 -0.25
N VAL A 123 -0.30 9.34 0.15
CA VAL A 123 -0.72 9.88 1.47
C VAL A 123 -2.24 9.91 1.58
N ASP A 124 -2.95 10.37 0.53
CA ASP A 124 -4.42 10.41 0.53
C ASP A 124 -5.02 9.00 0.69
N ILE A 125 -4.46 8.00 0.01
CA ILE A 125 -4.90 6.60 0.15
C ILE A 125 -4.64 6.08 1.57
N ILE A 126 -3.47 6.36 2.14
CA ILE A 126 -3.13 5.93 3.50
C ILE A 126 -4.07 6.60 4.50
N ASN A 127 -4.26 7.91 4.41
CA ASN A 127 -5.16 8.65 5.29
C ASN A 127 -6.59 8.10 5.19
N ALA A 128 -7.11 7.92 3.98
CA ALA A 128 -8.44 7.34 3.77
C ALA A 128 -8.59 5.92 4.33
N TYR A 129 -7.50 5.14 4.39
CA TYR A 129 -7.52 3.82 4.99
C TYR A 129 -7.70 3.89 6.51
N PHE A 130 -7.03 4.82 7.18
CA PHE A 130 -7.12 4.98 8.64
C PHE A 130 -8.33 5.80 9.09
N ASP A 131 -8.91 6.65 8.23
CA ASP A 131 -10.14 7.42 8.50
C ASP A 131 -11.42 6.59 8.30
N ARG A 132 -11.32 5.29 8.07
CA ARG A 132 -12.46 4.40 7.73
C ARG A 132 -13.53 4.26 8.81
N GLU A 133 -13.28 4.66 10.03
CA GLU A 133 -14.29 4.61 11.09
C GLU A 133 -15.50 5.52 10.79
N ASP A 134 -15.28 6.64 10.06
CA ASP A 134 -16.35 7.57 9.71
C ASP A 134 -17.16 7.18 8.45
N THR A 135 -16.58 6.40 7.53
CA THR A 135 -17.24 6.06 6.26
C THR A 135 -18.14 4.81 6.35
N ALA A 136 -17.93 3.94 7.32
CA ALA A 136 -18.82 2.78 7.54
C ALA A 136 -20.26 3.17 7.92
N SER A 137 -20.47 4.40 8.39
CA SER A 137 -21.78 4.94 8.76
C SER A 137 -22.57 5.57 7.60
N ILE A 138 -21.95 5.75 6.44
CA ILE A 138 -22.54 6.52 5.31
C ILE A 138 -23.21 5.62 4.27
N LEU A 139 -22.85 4.32 4.22
CA LEU A 139 -23.54 3.39 3.33
C LEU A 139 -24.66 2.70 4.11
N PRO A 140 -25.94 3.01 3.82
CA PRO A 140 -27.03 2.26 4.39
C PRO A 140 -26.89 0.79 4.01
N GLU A 141 -26.96 -0.09 5.02
CA GLU A 141 -26.96 -1.52 4.82
C GLU A 141 -28.02 -1.88 3.75
N ASN A 142 -27.57 -2.54 2.66
CA ASN A 142 -28.45 -3.16 1.67
C ASN A 142 -29.31 -2.26 0.77
N GLN A 143 -28.84 -1.16 0.26
CA GLN A 143 -29.46 -0.61 -0.95
C GLN A 143 -28.82 -1.21 -2.20
N LEU A 144 -29.44 -2.25 -2.74
CA LEU A 144 -29.29 -2.60 -4.15
C LEU A 144 -29.82 -1.42 -4.96
N ILE A 145 -28.97 -0.82 -5.79
CA ILE A 145 -29.40 0.17 -6.78
C ILE A 145 -30.41 -0.54 -7.70
N PRO A 146 -31.59 0.00 -7.93
CA PRO A 146 -32.61 -0.61 -8.77
C PRO A 146 -32.17 -0.71 -10.23
#